data_69b4381053ff7cffa8fcf307679a450f
#
_entry.id   69b4381053ff7cffa8fcf307679a450f
#
_cell.length_a   1.000
_cell.length_b   1.000
_cell.length_c   1.000
_cell.angle_alpha   90.00
_cell.angle_beta   90.00
_cell.angle_gamma   90.00
#
_symmetry.space_group_name_H-M   'P 1'
#
loop_
_entity.id
_entity.type
_entity.pdbx_description
1 polymer ?
#
loop_
_entity_poly.entity_id
_entity_poly.type
_entity_poly.pdbx_seq_one_letter_code
_entity_poly.pdbx_strand_id
1 'polypeptide(L)'
;MRAQLLLLIVFFNSFLAHNQIILNKIDSIKTNDSYQLISVDILGELFFLEDNNLRKGEDYFFSDSSLGPITKVDFYNNFKLKVWYQDFNTLVILDNYLNEITRVEFNKASSVFEISDISSANENDIWVYDESNMRIKKFDFFNQVFTENVQTQIDGNLIDMKSNYNYLWVLTDKYLYNINYNGLIIFKKENKLRYTKIGFYKNDIVLSNESELYHLENDKELFTKIKLEKLFIKDFFVINETLYIYDKDHLNKYLILSN
;
A
#
# COMPACT_ATOMS: atom_id res chain seq x y z
N MET A 1 36.29 62.85 9.35
CA MET A 1 36.32 61.44 9.76
C MET A 1 35.03 60.81 9.26
N ARG A 2 35.11 59.99 8.21
CA ARG A 2 33.94 59.24 7.72
C ARG A 2 34.05 57.79 8.22
N ALA A 3 33.09 57.41 9.07
CA ALA A 3 32.98 56.04 9.53
C ALA A 3 32.32 55.19 8.42
N GLN A 4 33.05 54.23 7.87
CA GLN A 4 32.48 53.22 6.97
C GLN A 4 31.84 52.13 7.81
N LEU A 5 30.52 52.00 7.68
CA LEU A 5 29.75 50.89 8.23
C LEU A 5 29.90 49.67 7.33
N LEU A 6 30.65 48.69 7.77
CA LEU A 6 30.83 47.41 7.07
C LEU A 6 29.61 46.53 7.39
N LEU A 7 28.71 46.39 6.40
CA LEU A 7 27.53 45.54 6.54
C LEU A 7 27.97 44.08 6.24
N LEU A 8 28.12 43.27 7.28
CA LEU A 8 28.43 41.83 7.17
C LEU A 8 27.15 41.10 6.84
N ILE A 9 26.95 40.76 5.54
CA ILE A 9 25.84 39.90 5.11
C ILE A 9 26.24 38.46 5.36
N VAL A 10 25.77 37.90 6.46
CA VAL A 10 25.89 36.47 6.76
C VAL A 10 24.82 35.73 5.89
N PHE A 11 25.24 35.14 4.82
CA PHE A 11 24.40 34.20 4.09
C PHE A 11 24.23 32.93 4.94
N PHE A 12 23.10 32.84 5.66
CA PHE A 12 22.63 31.58 6.19
C PHE A 12 22.19 30.71 5.01
N ASN A 13 23.12 29.90 4.48
CA ASN A 13 22.75 28.74 3.69
C ASN A 13 22.05 27.75 4.63
N SER A 14 20.74 27.85 4.75
CA SER A 14 19.94 26.78 5.29
C SER A 14 20.07 25.59 4.33
N PHE A 15 21.00 24.69 4.61
CA PHE A 15 20.95 23.33 4.06
C PHE A 15 19.64 22.73 4.56
N LEU A 16 18.62 22.73 3.70
CA LEU A 16 17.47 21.89 3.89
C LEU A 16 18.01 20.45 3.86
N ALA A 17 18.22 19.89 5.04
CA ALA A 17 18.54 18.47 5.15
C ALA A 17 17.36 17.71 4.58
N HIS A 18 17.48 17.26 3.33
CA HIS A 18 16.54 16.33 2.76
C HIS A 18 16.80 14.99 3.46
N ASN A 19 15.79 14.46 4.13
CA ASN A 19 15.82 13.09 4.64
C ASN A 19 15.89 12.12 3.44
N GLN A 20 17.08 11.91 2.93
CA GLN A 20 17.29 10.97 1.84
C GLN A 20 17.30 9.56 2.41
N ILE A 21 16.39 8.71 1.95
CA ILE A 21 16.44 7.28 2.22
C ILE A 21 17.72 6.70 1.60
N ILE A 22 18.54 6.11 2.45
CA ILE A 22 19.74 5.36 2.06
C ILE A 22 19.42 3.88 2.27
N LEU A 23 19.70 3.05 1.27
CA LEU A 23 19.50 1.61 1.32
C LEU A 23 20.82 0.89 1.48
N ASN A 24 20.85 -0.04 2.45
CA ASN A 24 21.95 -0.98 2.62
C ASN A 24 21.44 -2.39 2.36
N LYS A 25 21.92 -3.04 1.29
CA LYS A 25 21.56 -4.44 0.97
C LYS A 25 22.09 -5.37 2.04
N ILE A 26 21.20 -6.14 2.68
CA ILE A 26 21.55 -7.04 3.80
C ILE A 26 21.42 -8.52 3.43
N ASP A 27 20.52 -8.85 2.47
CA ASP A 27 20.26 -10.24 2.10
C ASP A 27 19.64 -10.33 0.70
N SER A 28 19.68 -11.54 0.11
CA SER A 28 19.02 -11.85 -1.16
C SER A 28 18.65 -13.34 -1.15
N ILE A 29 17.36 -13.64 -1.14
CA ILE A 29 16.82 -14.99 -1.11
C ILE A 29 16.33 -15.33 -2.52
N LYS A 30 16.82 -16.46 -3.07
CA LYS A 30 16.28 -16.96 -4.34
C LYS A 30 14.84 -17.44 -4.12
N THR A 31 13.92 -16.96 -4.94
CA THR A 31 12.51 -17.35 -4.92
C THR A 31 12.24 -18.47 -5.91
N ASN A 32 11.14 -19.18 -5.72
CA ASN A 32 10.68 -20.21 -6.65
C ASN A 32 9.66 -19.60 -7.61
N ASP A 33 9.77 -19.85 -8.91
CA ASP A 33 8.85 -19.32 -9.93
C ASP A 33 7.39 -19.78 -9.76
N SER A 34 7.15 -20.89 -9.03
CA SER A 34 5.81 -21.37 -8.75
C SER A 34 5.06 -20.56 -7.69
N TYR A 35 5.76 -19.66 -6.98
CA TYR A 35 5.17 -18.86 -5.92
C TYR A 35 5.11 -17.38 -6.30
N GLN A 36 3.95 -16.78 -6.10
CA GLN A 36 3.83 -15.33 -6.11
C GLN A 36 3.98 -14.80 -4.68
N LEU A 37 5.11 -14.18 -4.39
CA LEU A 37 5.27 -13.48 -3.11
C LEU A 37 4.31 -12.28 -3.07
N ILE A 38 3.54 -12.16 -1.99
CA ILE A 38 2.53 -11.12 -1.85
C ILE A 38 2.75 -10.22 -0.64
N SER A 39 3.45 -10.66 0.37
CA SER A 39 3.87 -9.83 1.51
C SER A 39 4.89 -10.53 2.41
N VAL A 40 5.34 -9.77 3.40
CA VAL A 40 6.16 -10.24 4.51
C VAL A 40 5.52 -9.70 5.79
N ASP A 41 5.42 -10.49 6.86
CA ASP A 41 4.89 -9.98 8.12
C ASP A 41 5.97 -9.26 8.97
N ILE A 42 5.55 -8.73 10.11
CA ILE A 42 6.45 -8.00 11.03
C ILE A 42 7.55 -8.88 11.63
N LEU A 43 7.40 -10.20 11.59
CA LEU A 43 8.40 -11.18 12.05
C LEU A 43 9.33 -11.65 10.93
N GLY A 44 9.07 -11.21 9.67
CA GLY A 44 9.84 -11.60 8.50
C GLY A 44 9.36 -12.88 7.84
N GLU A 45 8.19 -13.42 8.23
CA GLU A 45 7.57 -14.56 7.58
C GLU A 45 6.96 -14.18 6.24
N LEU A 46 7.16 -15.03 5.24
CA LEU A 46 6.71 -14.79 3.87
C LEU A 46 5.28 -15.25 3.68
N PHE A 47 4.48 -14.40 3.03
CA PHE A 47 3.18 -14.78 2.50
C PHE A 47 3.26 -14.88 0.98
N PHE A 48 2.75 -15.96 0.44
CA PHE A 48 2.76 -16.20 -0.99
C PHE A 48 1.50 -16.92 -1.47
N LEU A 49 1.20 -16.77 -2.76
CA LEU A 49 0.19 -17.54 -3.44
C LEU A 49 0.85 -18.67 -4.22
N GLU A 50 0.36 -19.87 -4.01
CA GLU A 50 0.69 -21.09 -4.76
C GLU A 50 -0.62 -21.70 -5.25
N ASP A 51 -0.80 -21.80 -6.56
CA ASP A 51 -2.04 -22.33 -7.14
C ASP A 51 -3.32 -21.77 -6.51
N ASN A 52 -3.33 -20.47 -6.28
CA ASN A 52 -4.44 -19.75 -5.63
C ASN A 52 -4.65 -20.07 -4.13
N ASN A 53 -3.71 -20.75 -3.49
CA ASN A 53 -3.70 -20.94 -2.05
C ASN A 53 -2.86 -19.85 -1.40
N LEU A 54 -3.43 -19.15 -0.42
CA LEU A 54 -2.66 -18.24 0.43
C LEU A 54 -1.88 -19.07 1.45
N ARG A 55 -0.56 -18.91 1.47
CA ARG A 55 0.34 -19.60 2.42
C ARG A 55 1.09 -18.60 3.27
N LYS A 56 1.33 -19.00 4.53
CA LYS A 56 2.23 -18.33 5.45
C LYS A 56 3.28 -19.32 5.94
N GLY A 57 4.52 -19.11 5.53
CA GLY A 57 5.57 -20.11 5.74
C GLY A 57 5.21 -21.46 5.13
N GLU A 58 5.59 -22.55 5.81
CA GLU A 58 5.29 -23.91 5.39
C GLU A 58 4.03 -24.49 6.05
N ASP A 59 3.63 -23.94 7.21
CA ASP A 59 2.68 -24.56 8.12
C ASP A 59 1.23 -24.12 7.91
N TYR A 60 1.00 -22.89 7.44
CA TYR A 60 -0.34 -22.34 7.36
C TYR A 60 -0.76 -22.06 5.93
N PHE A 61 -2.00 -22.41 5.62
CA PHE A 61 -2.59 -22.11 4.32
C PHE A 61 -4.09 -21.86 4.42
N PHE A 62 -4.60 -21.05 3.50
CA PHE A 62 -6.02 -20.82 3.28
C PHE A 62 -6.33 -20.99 1.81
N SER A 63 -7.43 -21.65 1.51
CA SER A 63 -7.93 -21.88 0.16
C SER A 63 -9.45 -21.95 0.16
N ASP A 64 -10.07 -21.32 -0.82
CA ASP A 64 -11.49 -21.48 -1.10
C ASP A 64 -11.70 -21.57 -2.64
N SER A 65 -11.77 -22.80 -3.13
CA SER A 65 -11.91 -23.05 -4.57
C SER A 65 -13.26 -22.60 -5.14
N SER A 66 -14.25 -22.32 -4.30
CA SER A 66 -15.56 -21.85 -4.74
C SER A 66 -15.58 -20.36 -5.09
N LEU A 67 -14.57 -19.61 -4.64
CA LEU A 67 -14.47 -18.14 -4.81
C LEU A 67 -13.53 -17.71 -5.96
N GLY A 68 -13.00 -18.65 -6.75
CA GLY A 68 -12.08 -18.31 -7.82
C GLY A 68 -10.72 -17.81 -7.33
N PRO A 69 -10.00 -17.00 -8.13
CA PRO A 69 -8.68 -16.52 -7.76
C PRO A 69 -8.72 -15.43 -6.70
N ILE A 70 -7.74 -15.47 -5.79
CA ILE A 70 -7.50 -14.38 -4.85
C ILE A 70 -7.02 -13.16 -5.65
N THR A 71 -7.76 -12.05 -5.55
CA THR A 71 -7.43 -10.83 -6.26
C THR A 71 -6.45 -9.97 -5.44
N LYS A 72 -6.68 -9.88 -4.12
CA LYS A 72 -5.84 -9.07 -3.22
C LYS A 72 -5.84 -9.64 -1.81
N VAL A 73 -4.73 -9.46 -1.10
CA VAL A 73 -4.66 -9.65 0.34
C VAL A 73 -4.18 -8.35 0.97
N ASP A 74 -4.94 -7.83 1.92
CA ASP A 74 -4.56 -6.66 2.70
C ASP A 74 -3.98 -7.11 4.05
N PHE A 75 -2.73 -6.75 4.30
CA PHE A 75 -1.92 -7.14 5.46
C PHE A 75 -1.80 -6.03 6.52
N TYR A 76 -2.55 -4.95 6.40
CA TYR A 76 -2.43 -3.84 7.35
C TYR A 76 -2.63 -4.29 8.81
N ASN A 77 -3.57 -5.21 9.04
CA ASN A 77 -3.77 -5.83 10.35
C ASN A 77 -3.49 -7.34 10.26
N ASN A 78 -2.35 -7.77 10.79
CA ASN A 78 -1.91 -9.18 10.78
C ASN A 78 -2.83 -10.13 11.57
N PHE A 79 -3.71 -9.61 12.45
CA PHE A 79 -4.69 -10.40 13.18
C PHE A 79 -6.06 -10.45 12.50
N LYS A 80 -6.24 -9.67 11.45
CA LYS A 80 -7.44 -9.60 10.62
C LYS A 80 -7.03 -9.40 9.16
N LEU A 81 -6.38 -10.41 8.57
CA LEU A 81 -6.03 -10.40 7.15
C LEU A 81 -7.29 -10.37 6.32
N LYS A 82 -7.31 -9.54 5.28
CA LYS A 82 -8.46 -9.40 4.39
C LYS A 82 -8.12 -9.98 3.03
N VAL A 83 -8.78 -11.07 2.66
CA VAL A 83 -8.63 -11.75 1.37
C VAL A 83 -9.79 -11.37 0.48
N TRP A 84 -9.50 -10.72 -0.62
CA TRP A 84 -10.48 -10.21 -1.56
C TRP A 84 -10.59 -11.11 -2.80
N TYR A 85 -11.81 -11.49 -3.12
CA TYR A 85 -12.20 -12.25 -4.30
C TYR A 85 -13.12 -11.39 -5.16
N GLN A 86 -12.55 -10.69 -6.14
CA GLN A 86 -13.28 -9.72 -6.96
C GLN A 86 -14.37 -10.42 -7.80
N ASP A 87 -14.07 -11.55 -8.44
CA ASP A 87 -15.00 -12.26 -9.31
C ASP A 87 -16.30 -12.68 -8.59
N PHE A 88 -16.21 -12.93 -7.28
CA PHE A 88 -17.34 -13.32 -6.44
C PHE A 88 -17.81 -12.18 -5.52
N ASN A 89 -17.19 -11.01 -5.63
CA ASN A 89 -17.50 -9.84 -4.80
C ASN A 89 -17.55 -10.23 -3.31
N THR A 90 -16.56 -11.01 -2.88
CA THR A 90 -16.52 -11.60 -1.54
C THR A 90 -15.22 -11.24 -0.82
N LEU A 91 -15.37 -10.78 0.41
CA LEU A 91 -14.27 -10.53 1.34
C LEU A 91 -14.24 -11.63 2.40
N VAL A 92 -13.09 -12.27 2.58
CA VAL A 92 -12.84 -13.22 3.67
C VAL A 92 -11.86 -12.60 4.65
N ILE A 93 -12.19 -12.63 5.94
CA ILE A 93 -11.33 -12.16 7.04
C ILE A 93 -10.70 -13.37 7.71
N LEU A 94 -9.37 -13.40 7.77
CA LEU A 94 -8.60 -14.49 8.38
C LEU A 94 -7.86 -13.98 9.63
N ASP A 95 -7.60 -14.89 10.57
CA ASP A 95 -6.66 -14.66 11.67
C ASP A 95 -5.20 -14.81 11.20
N ASN A 96 -4.25 -14.65 12.12
CA ASN A 96 -2.81 -14.79 11.85
C ASN A 96 -2.34 -16.22 11.58
N TYR A 97 -3.22 -17.21 11.78
CA TYR A 97 -3.00 -18.63 11.45
C TYR A 97 -3.72 -19.04 10.16
N LEU A 98 -4.29 -18.06 9.43
CA LEU A 98 -5.08 -18.24 8.23
C LEU A 98 -6.41 -19.00 8.44
N ASN A 99 -6.95 -19.04 9.67
CA ASN A 99 -8.30 -19.52 9.90
C ASN A 99 -9.32 -18.42 9.57
N GLU A 100 -10.42 -18.79 8.94
CA GLU A 100 -11.50 -17.85 8.65
C GLU A 100 -12.20 -17.39 9.92
N ILE A 101 -12.26 -16.06 10.13
CA ILE A 101 -13.01 -15.42 11.20
C ILE A 101 -14.44 -15.15 10.74
N THR A 102 -14.59 -14.56 9.56
CA THR A 102 -15.87 -14.18 8.96
C THR A 102 -15.72 -13.89 7.49
N ARG A 103 -16.86 -13.82 6.76
CA ARG A 103 -16.88 -13.37 5.37
C ARG A 103 -18.05 -12.42 5.10
N VAL A 104 -17.86 -11.59 4.08
CA VAL A 104 -18.88 -10.68 3.56
C VAL A 104 -19.08 -10.94 2.08
N GLU A 105 -20.28 -11.29 1.71
CA GLU A 105 -20.70 -11.48 0.32
C GLU A 105 -21.51 -10.25 -0.12
N PHE A 106 -20.85 -9.32 -0.81
CA PHE A 106 -21.50 -8.05 -1.20
C PHE A 106 -22.65 -8.25 -2.18
N ASN A 107 -22.68 -9.35 -2.91
CA ASN A 107 -23.80 -9.69 -3.81
C ASN A 107 -25.11 -10.00 -3.07
N LYS A 108 -25.03 -10.29 -1.77
CA LYS A 108 -26.23 -10.48 -0.91
C LYS A 108 -26.78 -9.17 -0.37
N ALA A 109 -26.02 -8.08 -0.46
CA ALA A 109 -26.49 -6.75 -0.10
C ALA A 109 -27.54 -6.27 -1.13
N SER A 110 -28.46 -5.44 -0.69
CA SER A 110 -29.62 -4.98 -1.49
C SER A 110 -29.29 -4.09 -2.69
N SER A 111 -28.04 -3.73 -2.90
CA SER A 111 -27.55 -2.93 -4.01
C SER A 111 -26.37 -3.62 -4.68
N VAL A 112 -26.40 -3.68 -6.02
CA VAL A 112 -25.28 -4.22 -6.80
C VAL A 112 -24.17 -3.20 -6.81
N PHE A 113 -23.09 -3.49 -6.10
CA PHE A 113 -21.84 -2.72 -6.15
C PHE A 113 -20.80 -3.55 -6.91
N GLU A 114 -20.12 -2.91 -7.84
CA GLU A 114 -18.97 -3.50 -8.52
C GLU A 114 -17.71 -3.04 -7.78
N ILE A 115 -17.33 -3.80 -6.74
CA ILE A 115 -16.16 -3.50 -5.94
C ILE A 115 -14.94 -4.10 -6.62
N SER A 116 -14.02 -3.26 -7.10
CA SER A 116 -12.80 -3.73 -7.74
C SER A 116 -11.61 -3.80 -6.79
N ASP A 117 -11.61 -3.03 -5.71
CA ASP A 117 -10.52 -3.07 -4.73
C ASP A 117 -10.99 -2.76 -3.31
N ILE A 118 -10.24 -3.26 -2.33
CA ILE A 118 -10.45 -3.03 -0.91
C ILE A 118 -9.16 -2.60 -0.21
N SER A 119 -9.27 -1.88 0.90
CA SER A 119 -8.17 -1.63 1.82
C SER A 119 -8.68 -1.52 3.25
N SER A 120 -7.85 -1.82 4.23
CA SER A 120 -8.20 -1.70 5.64
C SER A 120 -8.61 -0.27 5.99
N ALA A 121 -9.51 -0.13 6.96
CA ALA A 121 -9.78 1.12 7.65
C ALA A 121 -9.71 0.86 9.16
N ASN A 122 -10.30 1.73 9.98
CA ASN A 122 -10.25 1.56 11.42
C ASN A 122 -11.14 0.40 11.88
N GLU A 123 -10.67 -0.34 12.87
CA GLU A 123 -11.41 -1.39 13.58
C GLU A 123 -12.05 -2.44 12.66
N ASN A 124 -13.37 -2.28 12.41
CA ASN A 124 -14.16 -3.19 11.57
C ASN A 124 -14.51 -2.57 10.21
N ASP A 125 -13.96 -1.39 9.91
CA ASP A 125 -14.19 -0.74 8.64
C ASP A 125 -13.18 -1.19 7.57
N ILE A 126 -13.62 -1.15 6.33
CA ILE A 126 -12.78 -1.22 5.13
C ILE A 126 -13.12 -0.08 4.18
N TRP A 127 -12.11 0.35 3.46
CA TRP A 127 -12.29 1.14 2.26
C TRP A 127 -12.61 0.22 1.10
N VAL A 128 -13.57 0.59 0.27
CA VAL A 128 -13.92 -0.12 -0.95
C VAL A 128 -13.96 0.86 -2.12
N TYR A 129 -13.48 0.41 -3.28
CA TYR A 129 -13.62 1.17 -4.52
C TYR A 129 -14.77 0.60 -5.35
N ASP A 130 -15.83 1.41 -5.48
CA ASP A 130 -16.99 1.15 -6.34
C ASP A 130 -16.65 1.62 -7.76
N GLU A 131 -16.29 0.68 -8.62
CA GLU A 131 -15.79 0.97 -9.97
C GLU A 131 -16.87 1.56 -10.87
N SER A 132 -18.10 1.03 -10.81
CA SER A 132 -19.21 1.53 -11.61
C SER A 132 -19.52 3.01 -11.36
N ASN A 133 -19.30 3.50 -10.15
CA ASN A 133 -19.53 4.88 -9.76
C ASN A 133 -18.23 5.69 -9.62
N MET A 134 -17.07 5.07 -9.77
CA MET A 134 -15.73 5.66 -9.56
C MET A 134 -15.63 6.35 -8.19
N ARG A 135 -16.08 5.66 -7.13
CA ARG A 135 -16.14 6.22 -5.78
C ARG A 135 -15.48 5.35 -4.74
N ILE A 136 -14.77 6.00 -3.83
CA ILE A 136 -14.33 5.40 -2.58
C ILE A 136 -15.48 5.50 -1.57
N LYS A 137 -15.78 4.37 -0.95
CA LYS A 137 -16.78 4.24 0.13
C LYS A 137 -16.13 3.58 1.33
N LYS A 138 -16.81 3.63 2.49
CA LYS A 138 -16.40 2.92 3.69
C LYS A 138 -17.50 1.93 4.08
N PHE A 139 -17.10 0.73 4.47
CA PHE A 139 -17.98 -0.36 4.81
C PHE A 139 -17.57 -1.00 6.14
N ASP A 140 -18.52 -1.09 7.07
CA ASP A 140 -18.37 -1.86 8.32
C ASP A 140 -18.69 -3.33 8.01
N PHE A 141 -17.64 -4.18 8.03
CA PHE A 141 -17.77 -5.59 7.68
C PHE A 141 -18.42 -6.42 8.81
N PHE A 142 -18.44 -5.93 10.04
CA PHE A 142 -19.08 -6.60 11.16
C PHE A 142 -20.60 -6.37 11.16
N ASN A 143 -21.02 -5.11 11.00
CA ASN A 143 -22.45 -4.75 10.91
C ASN A 143 -23.00 -4.89 9.49
N GLN A 144 -22.16 -5.09 8.49
CA GLN A 144 -22.49 -5.24 7.06
C GLN A 144 -23.25 -4.02 6.49
N VAL A 145 -22.79 -2.82 6.82
CA VAL A 145 -23.39 -1.57 6.37
C VAL A 145 -22.38 -0.60 5.80
N PHE A 146 -22.79 0.18 4.79
CA PHE A 146 -21.98 1.29 4.29
C PHE A 146 -22.12 2.52 5.19
N THR A 147 -21.01 3.22 5.41
CA THR A 147 -20.98 4.52 6.06
C THR A 147 -21.53 5.58 5.10
N GLU A 148 -22.73 6.09 5.35
CA GLU A 148 -23.50 6.93 4.42
C GLU A 148 -22.77 8.19 3.95
N ASN A 149 -21.98 8.82 4.82
CA ASN A 149 -21.34 10.11 4.55
C ASN A 149 -19.97 10.01 3.84
N VAL A 150 -19.48 8.81 3.55
CA VAL A 150 -18.18 8.62 2.88
C VAL A 150 -18.40 8.14 1.45
N GLN A 151 -18.38 9.07 0.51
CA GLN A 151 -18.52 8.81 -0.93
C GLN A 151 -17.62 9.76 -1.72
N THR A 152 -16.34 9.41 -1.80
CA THR A 152 -15.32 10.26 -2.44
C THR A 152 -15.17 9.92 -3.91
N GLN A 153 -15.41 10.90 -4.78
CA GLN A 153 -15.24 10.75 -6.22
C GLN A 153 -13.76 10.76 -6.60
N ILE A 154 -13.35 9.80 -7.45
CA ILE A 154 -11.99 9.62 -7.94
C ILE A 154 -11.97 9.70 -9.46
N ASP A 155 -10.98 10.41 -10.03
CA ASP A 155 -10.78 10.51 -11.48
C ASP A 155 -9.66 9.56 -11.92
N GLY A 156 -9.89 8.87 -13.02
CA GLY A 156 -8.96 7.91 -13.63
C GLY A 156 -9.24 6.47 -13.20
N ASN A 157 -8.57 5.53 -13.88
CA ASN A 157 -8.67 4.11 -13.59
C ASN A 157 -7.83 3.76 -12.39
N LEU A 158 -8.38 3.03 -11.44
CA LEU A 158 -7.66 2.60 -10.25
C LEU A 158 -6.48 1.69 -10.63
N ILE A 159 -5.32 1.93 -10.01
CA ILE A 159 -4.11 1.11 -10.15
C ILE A 159 -3.79 0.40 -8.84
N ASP A 160 -3.79 1.14 -7.72
CA ASP A 160 -3.52 0.60 -6.40
C ASP A 160 -4.19 1.44 -5.32
N MET A 161 -4.58 0.79 -4.24
CA MET A 161 -5.20 1.44 -3.09
C MET A 161 -4.66 0.81 -1.82
N LYS A 162 -4.06 1.65 -0.96
CA LYS A 162 -3.53 1.23 0.34
C LYS A 162 -3.82 2.25 1.42
N SER A 163 -4.11 1.76 2.60
CA SER A 163 -4.41 2.59 3.76
C SER A 163 -3.48 2.30 4.94
N ASN A 164 -3.35 3.29 5.78
CA ASN A 164 -2.89 3.15 7.15
C ASN A 164 -4.01 3.62 8.10
N TYR A 165 -3.73 3.71 9.39
CA TYR A 165 -4.72 4.12 10.38
C TYR A 165 -5.37 5.49 10.11
N ASN A 166 -4.62 6.43 9.53
CA ASN A 166 -5.04 7.83 9.37
C ASN A 166 -5.53 8.17 7.97
N TYR A 167 -4.98 7.49 6.96
CA TYR A 167 -5.12 7.90 5.56
C TYR A 167 -5.34 6.71 4.64
N LEU A 168 -6.11 6.97 3.59
CA LEU A 168 -6.18 6.13 2.41
C LEU A 168 -5.42 6.81 1.28
N TRP A 169 -4.47 6.09 0.68
CA TRP A 169 -3.82 6.48 -0.55
C TRP A 169 -4.42 5.73 -1.72
N VAL A 170 -4.79 6.47 -2.76
CA VAL A 170 -5.40 5.94 -3.98
C VAL A 170 -4.58 6.39 -5.17
N LEU A 171 -4.08 5.44 -5.93
CA LEU A 171 -3.30 5.65 -7.14
C LEU A 171 -4.15 5.29 -8.34
N THR A 172 -4.28 6.24 -9.27
CA THR A 172 -4.93 6.03 -10.56
C THR A 172 -3.94 6.25 -11.70
N ASP A 173 -4.33 5.95 -12.92
CA ASP A 173 -3.56 6.28 -14.12
C ASP A 173 -3.30 7.78 -14.27
N LYS A 174 -4.16 8.63 -13.66
CA LYS A 174 -4.08 10.08 -13.74
C LYS A 174 -3.51 10.76 -12.51
N TYR A 175 -3.86 10.27 -11.32
CA TYR A 175 -3.60 10.98 -10.06
C TYR A 175 -3.19 10.04 -8.93
N LEU A 176 -2.46 10.62 -7.98
CA LEU A 176 -2.28 10.11 -6.63
C LEU A 176 -3.11 10.96 -5.68
N TYR A 177 -3.93 10.31 -4.86
CA TYR A 177 -4.78 10.95 -3.85
C TYR A 177 -4.33 10.52 -2.45
N ASN A 178 -4.45 11.44 -1.49
CA ASN A 178 -4.50 11.11 -0.08
C ASN A 178 -5.87 11.53 0.46
N ILE A 179 -6.56 10.60 1.10
CA ILE A 179 -7.91 10.77 1.62
C ILE A 179 -7.84 10.52 3.12
N ASN A 180 -8.38 11.45 3.92
CA ASN A 180 -8.42 11.28 5.36
C ASN A 180 -9.52 10.30 5.80
N TYR A 181 -9.53 9.97 7.08
CA TYR A 181 -10.51 9.05 7.68
C TYR A 181 -11.98 9.40 7.39
N ASN A 182 -12.30 10.69 7.23
CA ASN A 182 -13.66 11.15 6.93
C ASN A 182 -14.00 11.13 5.43
N GLY A 183 -13.12 10.62 4.58
CA GLY A 183 -13.34 10.58 3.14
C GLY A 183 -13.02 11.88 2.41
N LEU A 184 -12.37 12.85 3.05
CA LEU A 184 -11.99 14.10 2.40
C LEU A 184 -10.64 13.95 1.70
N ILE A 185 -10.57 14.38 0.44
CA ILE A 185 -9.29 14.48 -0.29
C ILE A 185 -8.49 15.63 0.33
N ILE A 186 -7.34 15.30 0.93
CA ILE A 186 -6.42 16.27 1.52
C ILE A 186 -5.21 16.54 0.63
N PHE A 187 -4.96 15.66 -0.35
CA PHE A 187 -3.90 15.81 -1.33
C PHE A 187 -4.33 15.19 -2.65
N LYS A 188 -3.99 15.84 -3.78
CA LYS A 188 -4.18 15.33 -5.13
C LYS A 188 -3.03 15.80 -6.02
N LYS A 189 -2.33 14.88 -6.67
CA LYS A 189 -1.22 15.19 -7.57
C LYS A 189 -1.25 14.30 -8.81
N GLU A 190 -0.88 14.83 -9.97
CA GLU A 190 -0.82 14.06 -11.20
C GLU A 190 0.21 12.94 -11.14
N ASN A 191 -0.14 11.75 -11.62
CA ASN A 191 0.73 10.58 -11.72
C ASN A 191 1.65 10.65 -12.96
N LYS A 192 2.47 11.70 -13.06
CA LYS A 192 3.35 11.94 -14.21
C LYS A 192 4.42 10.87 -14.42
N LEU A 193 4.90 10.27 -13.35
CA LEU A 193 5.94 9.23 -13.39
C LEU A 193 5.38 7.82 -13.57
N ARG A 194 4.06 7.70 -13.76
CA ARG A 194 3.36 6.43 -13.98
C ARG A 194 3.64 5.41 -12.90
N TYR A 195 3.49 5.85 -11.65
CA TYR A 195 3.57 4.93 -10.53
C TYR A 195 2.52 3.83 -10.65
N THR A 196 2.90 2.63 -10.22
CA THR A 196 2.07 1.42 -10.32
C THR A 196 1.78 0.77 -8.97
N LYS A 197 2.52 1.15 -7.92
CA LYS A 197 2.34 0.58 -6.58
C LYS A 197 2.63 1.57 -5.47
N ILE A 198 1.96 1.35 -4.33
CA ILE A 198 2.11 2.10 -3.09
C ILE A 198 2.64 1.17 -2.00
N GLY A 199 3.59 1.64 -1.21
CA GLY A 199 4.04 1.04 0.04
C GLY A 199 4.08 2.08 1.16
N PHE A 200 4.10 1.65 2.42
CA PHE A 200 4.24 2.56 3.56
C PHE A 200 5.63 2.44 4.17
N TYR A 201 6.20 3.58 4.51
CA TYR A 201 7.38 3.68 5.36
C TYR A 201 7.11 4.68 6.47
N LYS A 202 6.88 4.19 7.69
CA LYS A 202 6.40 5.01 8.82
C LYS A 202 5.09 5.74 8.46
N ASN A 203 5.09 7.07 8.49
CA ASN A 203 3.94 7.90 8.08
C ASN A 203 3.98 8.34 6.62
N ASP A 204 5.05 8.01 5.92
CA ASP A 204 5.29 8.38 4.53
C ASP A 204 4.89 7.25 3.58
N ILE A 205 4.95 7.51 2.29
CA ILE A 205 4.74 6.48 1.29
C ILE A 205 5.96 6.29 0.39
N VAL A 206 6.09 5.07 -0.09
CA VAL A 206 7.02 4.69 -1.16
C VAL A 206 6.21 4.33 -2.38
N LEU A 207 6.57 4.88 -3.52
CA LEU A 207 5.92 4.63 -4.81
C LEU A 207 6.88 3.94 -5.76
N SER A 208 6.37 3.03 -6.57
CA SER A 208 7.13 2.32 -7.61
C SER A 208 6.55 2.55 -8.99
N ASN A 209 7.42 2.57 -10.02
CA ASN A 209 7.06 2.54 -11.44
C ASN A 209 7.75 1.41 -12.21
N GLU A 210 7.90 0.23 -11.58
CA GLU A 210 8.56 -0.98 -12.11
C GLU A 210 10.10 -0.95 -12.16
N SER A 211 10.73 0.21 -12.21
CA SER A 211 12.19 0.35 -12.31
C SER A 211 12.81 1.25 -11.24
N GLU A 212 11.99 2.04 -10.61
CA GLU A 212 12.43 3.09 -9.67
C GLU A 212 11.49 3.17 -8.48
N LEU A 213 12.06 3.52 -7.33
CA LEU A 213 11.32 3.83 -6.11
C LEU A 213 11.45 5.30 -5.78
N TYR A 214 10.36 5.85 -5.27
CA TYR A 214 10.27 7.23 -4.82
C TYR A 214 9.68 7.28 -3.43
N HIS A 215 10.29 8.06 -2.58
CA HIS A 215 9.78 8.40 -1.26
C HIS A 215 8.99 9.70 -1.32
N LEU A 216 7.78 9.72 -0.82
CA LEU A 216 6.98 10.91 -0.62
C LEU A 216 6.84 11.17 0.88
N GLU A 217 7.47 12.23 1.36
CA GLU A 217 7.28 12.74 2.70
C GLU A 217 5.89 13.38 2.80
N ASN A 218 5.03 12.80 3.63
CA ASN A 218 3.62 13.22 3.74
C ASN A 218 3.47 14.70 4.12
N ASP A 219 4.32 15.18 5.03
CA ASP A 219 4.25 16.55 5.51
C ASP A 219 4.82 17.59 4.53
N LYS A 220 5.65 17.17 3.59
CA LYS A 220 6.37 18.08 2.67
C LYS A 220 5.90 18.02 1.24
N GLU A 221 5.08 17.02 0.89
CA GLU A 221 4.66 16.74 -0.49
C GLU A 221 5.84 16.64 -1.49
N LEU A 222 7.00 16.25 -0.98
CA LEU A 222 8.25 16.17 -1.72
C LEU A 222 8.54 14.75 -2.16
N PHE A 223 8.63 14.54 -3.46
CA PHE A 223 9.02 13.26 -4.05
C PHE A 223 10.54 13.19 -4.19
N THR A 224 11.15 12.25 -3.51
CA THR A 224 12.59 12.01 -3.57
C THR A 224 12.86 10.62 -4.13
N LYS A 225 13.62 10.54 -5.21
CA LYS A 225 14.03 9.25 -5.78
C LYS A 225 14.94 8.51 -4.81
N ILE A 226 14.59 7.26 -4.51
CA ILE A 226 15.42 6.37 -3.71
C ILE A 226 16.54 5.83 -4.59
N LYS A 227 17.78 5.98 -4.15
CA LYS A 227 18.95 5.46 -4.88
C LYS A 227 19.00 3.94 -4.72
N LEU A 228 18.79 3.25 -5.82
CA LEU A 228 18.83 1.80 -5.92
C LEU A 228 19.68 1.43 -7.14
N GLU A 229 20.40 0.29 -7.08
CA GLU A 229 20.97 -0.32 -8.27
C GLU A 229 19.86 -0.61 -9.28
N LYS A 230 20.20 -0.60 -10.57
CA LYS A 230 19.22 -0.86 -11.63
C LYS A 230 18.68 -2.28 -11.49
N LEU A 231 17.44 -2.40 -11.07
CA LEU A 231 16.75 -3.65 -10.76
C LEU A 231 15.34 -3.58 -11.35
N PHE A 232 14.82 -4.69 -11.83
CA PHE A 232 13.40 -4.81 -12.16
C PHE A 232 12.62 -4.97 -10.85
N ILE A 233 11.60 -4.15 -10.64
CA ILE A 233 10.76 -4.19 -9.43
C ILE A 233 9.40 -4.78 -9.82
N LYS A 234 9.25 -6.08 -9.63
CA LYS A 234 7.95 -6.74 -9.82
C LYS A 234 6.99 -6.38 -8.69
N ASP A 235 7.51 -6.41 -7.47
CA ASP A 235 6.81 -5.98 -6.27
C ASP A 235 7.76 -5.48 -5.20
N PHE A 236 7.25 -4.72 -4.23
CA PHE A 236 8.03 -4.31 -3.08
C PHE A 236 7.16 -4.20 -1.84
N PHE A 237 7.78 -4.41 -0.68
CA PHE A 237 7.14 -4.31 0.63
C PHE A 237 8.07 -3.56 1.57
N VAL A 238 7.51 -2.73 2.44
CA VAL A 238 8.25 -2.07 3.51
C VAL A 238 7.66 -2.54 4.82
N ILE A 239 8.48 -3.22 5.61
CA ILE A 239 8.09 -3.74 6.93
C ILE A 239 9.10 -3.22 7.94
N ASN A 240 8.65 -2.44 8.90
CA ASN A 240 9.50 -1.72 9.83
C ASN A 240 10.55 -0.86 9.08
N GLU A 241 11.83 -1.12 9.27
CA GLU A 241 12.94 -0.43 8.60
C GLU A 241 13.56 -1.26 7.47
N THR A 242 12.85 -2.27 6.98
CA THR A 242 13.33 -3.15 5.90
C THR A 242 12.50 -2.98 4.65
N LEU A 243 13.16 -2.67 3.55
CA LEU A 243 12.60 -2.69 2.21
C LEU A 243 12.89 -4.05 1.58
N TYR A 244 11.86 -4.74 1.17
CA TYR A 244 11.91 -5.97 0.40
C TYR A 244 11.57 -5.65 -1.05
N ILE A 245 12.42 -6.07 -1.99
CA ILE A 245 12.19 -5.92 -3.44
C ILE A 245 12.17 -7.30 -4.06
N TYR A 246 11.06 -7.64 -4.67
CA TYR A 246 10.88 -8.85 -5.44
C TYR A 246 11.10 -8.57 -6.93
N ASP A 247 12.11 -9.21 -7.53
CA ASP A 247 12.53 -8.99 -8.92
C ASP A 247 12.16 -10.13 -9.88
N LYS A 248 11.36 -11.08 -9.48
CA LYS A 248 10.96 -12.38 -10.05
C LYS A 248 11.81 -13.55 -9.54
N ASP A 249 13.14 -13.41 -9.54
CA ASP A 249 14.06 -14.51 -9.22
C ASP A 249 14.49 -14.45 -7.76
N HIS A 250 14.52 -13.24 -7.18
CA HIS A 250 15.02 -12.99 -5.83
C HIS A 250 14.12 -12.05 -5.03
N LEU A 251 14.08 -12.30 -3.74
CA LEU A 251 13.64 -11.35 -2.73
C LEU A 251 14.88 -10.67 -2.13
N ASN A 252 15.13 -9.45 -2.57
CA ASN A 252 16.24 -8.63 -2.09
C ASN A 252 15.81 -7.84 -0.86
N LYS A 253 16.60 -7.88 0.22
CA LYS A 253 16.35 -7.18 1.47
C LYS A 253 17.32 -6.03 1.64
N TYR A 254 16.79 -4.87 1.97
CA TYR A 254 17.56 -3.65 2.23
C TYR A 254 17.15 -3.05 3.57
N LEU A 255 18.13 -2.72 4.40
CA LEU A 255 17.90 -1.90 5.58
C LEU A 255 17.76 -0.44 5.14
N ILE A 256 16.70 0.23 5.60
CA ILE A 256 16.47 1.65 5.39
C ILE A 256 17.19 2.43 6.48
N LEU A 257 18.16 3.25 6.06
CA LEU A 257 18.86 4.17 6.93
C LEU A 257 18.28 5.57 6.69
N SER A 258 17.60 6.13 7.68
CA SER A 258 17.17 7.54 7.65
C SER A 258 18.23 8.41 8.32
N ASN A 259 18.72 9.42 7.61
CA ASN A 259 19.58 10.45 8.20
C ASN A 259 18.77 11.43 9.05
#